data_f948634dd06032cf0c87a7e5472ea8ab
#
_entry.id   f948634dd06032cf0c87a7e5472ea8ab
#
_cell.length_a   1.000
_cell.length_b   1.000
_cell.length_c   1.000
_cell.angle_alpha   90.00
_cell.angle_beta   90.00
_cell.angle_gamma   90.00
#
_symmetry.space_group_name_H-M   'P 1'
#
loop_
_entity.id
_entity.type
_entity.pdbx_description
1 polymer ?
#
loop_
_entity_poly.entity_id
_entity_poly.type
_entity_poly.pdbx_seq_one_letter_code
_entity_poly.pdbx_strand_id
1 'polypeptide(L)'
;MAEPRATDPTNPGNTIPARRTSPEEGGGSGDHFTAPLGSSRSGHLRFTRGAHRVVIRADLHMRALYRARFGDRMPTIWVQRGMVTIRYPRVPSRGWTSYQPERPAEVALNASIPWDIEIRGASSRLVADLRGLRLGSLSMDGGASSIEVLLPALTGTVAMVILGGASNVAICRPEGVAARLRVEGGVTNLRFDDRCIGAAGSEMDLGSRDYDRAADRYDVTVTGGANNLSLYERHEMTGSEAST
;
A
#
# COMPACT_ATOMS: atom_id res chain seq x y z
N MET A 1 37.09 29.75 29.50
CA MET A 1 36.84 28.33 29.32
C MET A 1 35.38 28.22 28.92
N ALA A 2 35.10 28.21 27.62
CA ALA A 2 33.74 28.23 27.05
C ALA A 2 33.44 26.82 26.51
N GLU A 3 32.39 26.24 27.01
CA GLU A 3 31.89 24.95 26.55
C GLU A 3 31.32 25.05 25.12
N PRO A 4 31.53 24.03 24.26
CA PRO A 4 30.96 24.04 22.93
C PRO A 4 29.47 23.57 23.02
N ARG A 5 28.57 24.41 22.51
CA ARG A 5 27.17 24.11 22.29
C ARG A 5 27.02 22.91 21.36
N ALA A 6 26.33 21.90 21.82
CA ALA A 6 25.89 20.76 21.01
C ALA A 6 24.96 21.26 19.89
N THR A 7 25.31 20.94 18.67
CA THR A 7 24.50 21.18 17.48
C THR A 7 23.35 20.16 17.44
N ASP A 8 22.13 20.68 17.43
CA ASP A 8 20.86 19.93 17.28
C ASP A 8 20.80 19.28 15.88
N PRO A 9 20.62 17.95 15.76
CA PRO A 9 20.57 17.26 14.48
C PRO A 9 19.21 17.30 13.78
N THR A 10 18.27 18.14 14.19
CA THR A 10 16.90 18.22 13.65
C THR A 10 16.63 19.38 12.70
N ASN A 11 17.61 19.79 11.92
CA ASN A 11 17.34 20.76 10.85
C ASN A 11 17.03 20.00 9.53
N PRO A 12 15.75 19.88 9.10
CA PRO A 12 15.38 19.28 7.82
C PRO A 12 15.62 20.27 6.68
N GLY A 13 16.89 20.60 6.44
CA GLY A 13 17.28 21.41 5.30
C GLY A 13 16.90 20.74 3.99
N ASN A 14 16.04 21.39 3.22
CA ASN A 14 15.71 21.10 1.84
C ASN A 14 14.57 20.09 1.58
N THR A 15 13.48 20.18 2.34
CA THR A 15 12.20 19.54 1.96
C THR A 15 11.50 20.43 0.94
N ILE A 16 11.44 20.00 -0.32
CA ILE A 16 10.70 20.72 -1.37
C ILE A 16 9.21 20.38 -1.19
N PRO A 17 8.32 21.35 -0.93
CA PRO A 17 6.89 21.09 -0.92
C PRO A 17 6.43 20.60 -2.30
N ALA A 18 5.55 19.63 -2.34
CA ALA A 18 4.97 19.15 -3.60
C ALA A 18 4.29 20.31 -4.33
N ARG A 19 4.60 20.46 -5.61
CA ARG A 19 4.02 21.52 -6.43
C ARG A 19 2.55 21.21 -6.69
N ARG A 20 1.68 22.13 -6.31
CA ARG A 20 0.27 22.13 -6.68
C ARG A 20 0.18 22.49 -8.17
N THR A 21 -0.31 21.60 -9.00
CA THR A 21 -0.60 21.91 -10.40
C THR A 21 -2.07 22.28 -10.51
N SER A 22 -2.36 23.43 -11.14
CA SER A 22 -3.73 23.80 -11.48
C SER A 22 -4.35 22.78 -12.45
N PRO A 23 -5.65 22.49 -12.37
CA PRO A 23 -6.27 21.52 -13.26
C PRO A 23 -6.23 22.05 -14.69
N GLU A 24 -5.66 21.28 -15.60
CA GLU A 24 -6.00 21.43 -17.00
C GLU A 24 -7.48 21.07 -17.19
N GLU A 25 -8.19 21.85 -17.97
CA GLU A 25 -9.62 21.84 -18.16
C GLU A 25 -10.19 20.44 -18.47
N GLY A 26 -10.77 19.84 -17.45
CA GLY A 26 -11.44 18.55 -17.52
C GLY A 26 -12.21 18.31 -16.23
N GLY A 27 -13.40 18.84 -16.13
CA GLY A 27 -14.48 18.72 -15.14
C GLY A 27 -14.29 17.77 -13.97
N GLY A 28 -13.57 18.15 -12.93
CA GLY A 28 -13.48 17.39 -11.69
C GLY A 28 -12.84 18.22 -10.58
N SER A 29 -13.64 18.68 -9.64
CA SER A 29 -13.23 19.41 -8.45
C SER A 29 -12.36 18.55 -7.52
N GLY A 30 -11.05 18.54 -7.72
CA GLY A 30 -10.08 17.89 -6.84
C GLY A 30 -8.67 18.39 -7.14
N ASP A 31 -7.90 18.68 -6.08
CA ASP A 31 -6.53 19.15 -6.24
C ASP A 31 -5.59 18.00 -6.69
N HIS A 32 -4.84 18.24 -7.74
CA HIS A 32 -3.85 17.33 -8.28
C HIS A 32 -2.45 17.68 -7.78
N PHE A 33 -1.72 16.64 -7.37
CA PHE A 33 -0.34 16.75 -6.90
C PHE A 33 0.56 15.87 -7.76
N THR A 34 1.72 16.40 -8.11
CA THR A 34 2.72 15.67 -8.87
C THR A 34 4.12 16.14 -8.47
N ALA A 35 5.11 15.30 -8.67
CA ALA A 35 6.51 15.67 -8.57
C ALA A 35 7.30 15.05 -9.72
N PRO A 36 8.36 15.71 -10.20
CA PRO A 36 9.21 15.14 -11.24
C PRO A 36 9.92 13.89 -10.74
N LEU A 37 10.14 12.91 -11.63
CA LEU A 37 10.93 11.71 -11.34
C LEU A 37 12.39 12.09 -10.99
N GLY A 38 12.95 13.09 -11.69
CA GLY A 38 14.31 13.53 -11.48
C GLY A 38 15.32 12.38 -11.67
N SER A 39 16.28 12.30 -10.77
CA SER A 39 17.30 11.24 -10.73
C SER A 39 16.92 10.05 -9.82
N SER A 40 15.66 9.96 -9.37
CA SER A 40 15.22 8.91 -8.46
C SER A 40 15.27 7.54 -9.16
N ARG A 41 16.00 6.60 -8.56
CA ARG A 41 16.10 5.21 -9.04
C ARG A 41 15.18 4.25 -8.30
N SER A 42 14.60 4.69 -7.18
CA SER A 42 13.59 4.00 -6.40
C SER A 42 12.61 5.01 -5.82
N GLY A 43 11.39 4.57 -5.55
CA GLY A 43 10.36 5.35 -4.90
C GLY A 43 10.01 4.77 -3.53
N HIS A 44 9.64 5.63 -2.60
CA HIS A 44 9.10 5.24 -1.31
C HIS A 44 7.82 6.04 -1.06
N LEU A 45 6.68 5.35 -1.05
CA LEU A 45 5.40 5.97 -0.71
C LEU A 45 5.11 5.73 0.76
N ARG A 46 4.96 6.81 1.53
CA ARG A 46 4.64 6.74 2.95
C ARG A 46 3.37 7.50 3.28
N PHE A 47 2.37 6.81 3.80
CA PHE A 47 1.26 7.45 4.50
C PHE A 47 1.58 7.55 5.98
N THR A 48 1.40 8.73 6.57
CA THR A 48 1.49 8.93 8.01
C THR A 48 0.11 9.26 8.56
N ARG A 49 -0.33 8.58 9.62
CA ARG A 49 -1.67 8.65 10.23
C ARG A 49 -2.76 7.90 9.47
N GLY A 50 -2.35 6.77 8.85
CA GLY A 50 -3.27 5.87 8.19
C GLY A 50 -3.60 6.21 6.75
N ALA A 51 -4.33 5.31 6.12
CA ALA A 51 -4.89 5.46 4.79
C ALA A 51 -6.36 5.05 4.82
N HIS A 52 -7.25 5.97 4.50
CA HIS A 52 -8.68 5.71 4.47
C HIS A 52 -9.25 6.10 3.10
N ARG A 53 -9.96 5.16 2.44
CA ARG A 53 -10.49 5.34 1.08
C ARG A 53 -9.40 5.79 0.11
N VAL A 54 -8.35 4.99 -0.02
CA VAL A 54 -7.23 5.27 -0.91
C VAL A 54 -7.17 4.22 -2.01
N VAL A 55 -6.96 4.67 -3.23
CA VAL A 55 -6.65 3.82 -4.37
C VAL A 55 -5.21 4.09 -4.78
N ILE A 56 -4.37 3.06 -4.75
CA ILE A 56 -2.99 3.12 -5.23
C ILE A 56 -2.91 2.29 -6.50
N ARG A 57 -2.29 2.82 -7.55
CA ARG A 57 -2.13 2.10 -8.81
C ARG A 57 -0.80 2.39 -9.48
N ALA A 58 -0.38 1.48 -10.33
CA ALA A 58 0.73 1.66 -11.24
C ALA A 58 0.33 2.54 -12.44
N ASP A 59 1.26 3.35 -12.93
CA ASP A 59 1.14 4.05 -14.22
C ASP A 59 2.41 3.81 -15.04
N LEU A 60 2.27 3.02 -16.12
CA LEU A 60 3.36 2.60 -17.00
C LEU A 60 3.86 3.72 -17.91
N HIS A 61 3.06 4.76 -18.11
CA HIS A 61 3.34 5.85 -19.06
C HIS A 61 3.68 7.17 -18.39
N MET A 62 3.72 7.19 -17.05
CA MET A 62 3.99 8.39 -16.28
C MET A 62 5.46 8.81 -16.39
N ARG A 63 5.69 10.11 -16.66
CA ARG A 63 7.02 10.73 -16.60
C ARG A 63 7.34 11.35 -15.24
N ALA A 64 6.32 11.64 -14.45
CA ALA A 64 6.47 12.12 -13.09
C ALA A 64 6.82 10.97 -12.13
N LEU A 65 7.29 11.28 -10.92
CA LEU A 65 7.52 10.31 -9.85
C LEU A 65 6.18 9.68 -9.40
N TYR A 66 5.19 10.53 -9.18
CA TYR A 66 3.83 10.14 -8.81
C TYR A 66 2.83 11.18 -9.29
N ARG A 67 1.56 10.80 -9.32
CA ARG A 67 0.42 11.69 -9.47
C ARG A 67 -0.61 11.30 -8.41
N ALA A 68 -1.10 12.28 -7.64
CA ALA A 68 -2.12 12.04 -6.65
C ALA A 68 -3.27 13.03 -6.79
N ARG A 69 -4.48 12.56 -6.49
CA ARG A 69 -5.70 13.35 -6.42
C ARG A 69 -6.37 13.04 -5.09
N PHE A 70 -6.75 14.07 -4.38
CA PHE A 70 -7.43 13.94 -3.10
C PHE A 70 -8.83 14.54 -3.20
N GLY A 71 -9.78 13.92 -2.50
CA GLY A 71 -11.12 14.46 -2.34
C GLY A 71 -11.14 15.58 -1.28
N ASP A 72 -12.17 15.58 -0.45
CA ASP A 72 -12.46 16.69 0.47
C ASP A 72 -11.41 16.92 1.57
N ARG A 73 -10.54 15.93 1.85
CA ARG A 73 -9.47 16.05 2.82
C ARG A 73 -8.13 16.21 2.14
N MET A 74 -7.61 17.43 2.22
CA MET A 74 -6.30 17.73 1.68
C MET A 74 -5.19 17.30 2.66
N PRO A 75 -4.34 16.32 2.30
CA PRO A 75 -3.16 16.02 3.06
C PRO A 75 -2.05 17.03 2.82
N THR A 76 -1.10 17.07 3.73
CA THR A 76 0.19 17.69 3.44
C THR A 76 1.10 16.66 2.78
N ILE A 77 1.76 17.04 1.70
CA ILE A 77 2.62 16.15 0.93
C ILE A 77 4.03 16.72 0.91
N TRP A 78 5.00 15.88 1.21
CA TRP A 78 6.43 16.18 1.08
C TRP A 78 7.06 15.20 0.12
N VAL A 79 7.93 15.71 -0.74
CA VAL A 79 8.70 14.87 -1.67
C VAL A 79 10.18 15.18 -1.50
N GLN A 80 10.96 14.15 -1.23
CA GLN A 80 12.41 14.28 -1.07
C GLN A 80 13.11 13.01 -1.57
N ARG A 81 13.99 13.13 -2.56
CA ARG A 81 14.83 12.03 -3.06
C ARG A 81 14.08 10.73 -3.35
N GLY A 82 12.95 10.79 -4.06
CA GLY A 82 12.12 9.63 -4.36
C GLY A 82 11.14 9.23 -3.24
N MET A 83 11.25 9.80 -2.05
CA MET A 83 10.30 9.58 -0.96
C MET A 83 9.12 10.54 -1.09
N VAL A 84 7.91 10.00 -1.16
CA VAL A 84 6.65 10.72 -1.17
C VAL A 84 5.95 10.46 0.16
N THR A 85 5.86 11.47 1.02
CA THR A 85 5.18 11.36 2.32
C THR A 85 3.85 12.09 2.28
N ILE A 86 2.76 11.37 2.53
CA ILE A 86 1.39 11.87 2.57
C ILE A 86 0.91 11.85 4.02
N ARG A 87 0.55 13.00 4.56
CA ARG A 87 0.10 13.15 5.94
C ARG A 87 -1.27 13.79 6.00
N TYR A 88 -2.26 13.03 6.46
CA TYR A 88 -3.59 13.58 6.71
C TYR A 88 -3.63 14.45 7.98
N PRO A 89 -4.44 15.51 8.00
CA PRO A 89 -4.65 16.32 9.21
C PRO A 89 -5.31 15.47 10.31
N ARG A 90 -5.06 15.83 11.57
CA ARG A 90 -5.81 15.25 12.69
C ARG A 90 -7.26 15.70 12.62
N VAL A 91 -8.19 14.77 12.75
CA VAL A 91 -9.61 15.11 12.88
C VAL A 91 -9.86 15.34 14.37
N PRO A 92 -10.40 16.51 14.76
CA PRO A 92 -10.88 16.69 16.12
C PRO A 92 -11.98 15.65 16.40
N SER A 93 -11.93 15.01 17.57
CA SER A 93 -12.89 13.97 17.98
C SER A 93 -14.36 14.45 18.10
N ARG A 94 -14.59 15.75 18.09
CA ARG A 94 -15.93 16.35 18.02
C ARG A 94 -16.36 16.53 16.57
N GLY A 95 -17.14 15.60 16.04
CA GLY A 95 -17.69 15.70 14.68
C GLY A 95 -17.57 14.43 13.84
N TRP A 96 -17.37 13.28 14.45
CA TRP A 96 -17.18 12.01 13.76
C TRP A 96 -18.40 11.48 13.00
N THR A 97 -19.57 12.06 13.24
CA THR A 97 -20.84 11.51 12.75
C THR A 97 -21.25 11.96 11.35
N SER A 98 -20.56 12.91 10.72
CA SER A 98 -21.05 13.50 9.46
C SER A 98 -20.06 13.54 8.30
N TYR A 99 -18.78 13.23 8.48
CA TYR A 99 -17.82 13.35 7.39
C TYR A 99 -17.37 11.99 6.85
N GLN A 100 -18.06 11.52 5.85
CA GLN A 100 -17.56 10.46 4.98
C GLN A 100 -17.03 11.12 3.69
N PRO A 101 -15.72 11.08 3.41
CA PRO A 101 -15.23 11.60 2.15
C PRO A 101 -15.93 10.86 1.01
N GLU A 102 -16.63 11.59 0.15
CA GLU A 102 -17.41 11.02 -0.94
C GLU A 102 -16.50 10.41 -2.02
N ARG A 103 -15.29 10.94 -2.17
CA ARG A 103 -14.33 10.50 -3.18
C ARG A 103 -13.09 9.90 -2.55
N PRO A 104 -12.61 8.74 -3.06
CA PRO A 104 -11.34 8.18 -2.62
C PRO A 104 -10.18 9.08 -3.03
N ALA A 105 -9.10 9.04 -2.25
CA ALA A 105 -7.82 9.55 -2.71
C ALA A 105 -7.23 8.57 -3.74
N GLU A 106 -6.74 9.09 -4.84
CA GLU A 106 -6.10 8.31 -5.89
C GLU A 106 -4.62 8.65 -5.94
N VAL A 107 -3.76 7.64 -5.90
CA VAL A 107 -2.31 7.78 -6.01
C VAL A 107 -1.80 6.87 -7.11
N ALA A 108 -1.32 7.45 -8.19
CA ALA A 108 -0.67 6.74 -9.28
C ALA A 108 0.85 6.85 -9.12
N LEU A 109 1.56 5.72 -9.19
CA LEU A 109 2.99 5.60 -9.01
C LEU A 109 3.67 5.27 -10.34
N ASN A 110 4.83 5.87 -10.56
CA ASN A 110 5.63 5.61 -11.75
C ASN A 110 6.15 4.17 -11.77
N ALA A 111 5.73 3.38 -12.75
CA ALA A 111 6.10 1.97 -12.85
C ALA A 111 7.53 1.73 -13.36
N SER A 112 8.25 2.75 -13.82
CA SER A 112 9.62 2.59 -14.33
C SER A 112 10.68 2.35 -13.24
N ILE A 113 10.35 2.63 -11.97
CA ILE A 113 11.22 2.44 -10.81
C ILE A 113 10.60 1.50 -9.78
N PRO A 114 11.41 0.81 -8.94
CA PRO A 114 10.89 0.02 -7.82
C PRO A 114 10.33 0.90 -6.71
N TRP A 115 9.35 0.36 -5.97
CA TRP A 115 8.65 1.05 -4.90
C TRP A 115 8.60 0.25 -3.61
N ASP A 116 8.85 0.94 -2.49
CA ASP A 116 8.46 0.53 -1.16
C ASP A 116 7.23 1.32 -0.73
N ILE A 117 6.22 0.62 -0.19
CA ILE A 117 4.96 1.24 0.24
C ILE A 117 4.80 1.03 1.74
N GLU A 118 4.69 2.11 2.48
CA GLU A 118 4.56 2.12 3.93
C GLU A 118 3.31 2.91 4.35
N ILE A 119 2.43 2.28 5.13
CA ILE A 119 1.25 2.92 5.68
C ILE A 119 1.33 2.86 7.19
N ARG A 120 1.62 4.01 7.83
CA ARG A 120 1.67 4.14 9.29
C ARG A 120 0.35 4.63 9.83
N GLY A 121 -0.21 3.89 10.76
CA GLY A 121 -1.54 4.09 11.33
C GLY A 121 -2.58 3.20 10.64
N ALA A 122 -3.78 3.16 11.19
CA ALA A 122 -4.83 2.27 10.71
C ALA A 122 -5.19 2.52 9.24
N SER A 123 -5.35 1.43 8.49
CA SER A 123 -5.76 1.47 7.08
C SER A 123 -7.16 0.90 6.93
N SER A 124 -7.99 1.60 6.16
CA SER A 124 -9.32 1.09 5.85
C SER A 124 -9.78 1.50 4.45
N ARG A 125 -10.53 0.60 3.77
CA ARG A 125 -11.04 0.80 2.42
C ARG A 125 -9.91 1.20 1.45
N LEU A 126 -8.81 0.44 1.49
CA LEU A 126 -7.66 0.62 0.61
C LEU A 126 -7.75 -0.38 -0.55
N VAL A 127 -7.60 0.11 -1.76
CA VAL A 127 -7.41 -0.71 -2.96
C VAL A 127 -6.03 -0.39 -3.52
N ALA A 128 -5.16 -1.40 -3.59
CA ALA A 128 -3.81 -1.26 -4.12
C ALA A 128 -3.64 -2.16 -5.35
N ASP A 129 -3.84 -1.60 -6.54
CA ASP A 129 -3.52 -2.28 -7.79
C ASP A 129 -2.05 -2.03 -8.16
N LEU A 130 -1.20 -2.95 -7.74
CA LEU A 130 0.25 -2.85 -7.90
C LEU A 130 0.80 -3.65 -9.07
N ARG A 131 -0.07 -4.26 -9.90
CA ARG A 131 0.30 -5.22 -10.95
C ARG A 131 1.37 -4.74 -11.92
N GLY A 132 1.42 -3.47 -12.21
CA GLY A 132 2.43 -2.88 -13.09
C GLY A 132 3.69 -2.39 -12.38
N LEU A 133 3.77 -2.45 -11.04
CA LEU A 133 4.92 -1.96 -10.28
C LEU A 133 6.01 -3.02 -10.13
N ARG A 134 7.24 -2.56 -9.90
CA ARG A 134 8.29 -3.34 -9.24
C ARG A 134 8.18 -3.07 -7.75
N LEU A 135 7.56 -3.98 -7.01
CA LEU A 135 7.35 -3.82 -5.57
C LEU A 135 8.56 -4.35 -4.80
N GLY A 136 9.16 -3.51 -3.94
CA GLY A 136 10.22 -3.91 -3.01
C GLY A 136 9.64 -4.41 -1.69
N SER A 137 8.69 -3.66 -1.12
CA SER A 137 8.02 -4.05 0.11
C SER A 137 6.65 -3.37 0.24
N LEU A 138 5.76 -3.96 1.05
CA LEU A 138 4.49 -3.37 1.45
C LEU A 138 4.29 -3.55 2.95
N SER A 139 4.21 -2.46 3.70
CA SER A 139 3.99 -2.52 5.14
C SER A 139 2.82 -1.65 5.59
N MET A 140 2.03 -2.19 6.51
CA MET A 140 0.91 -1.50 7.17
C MET A 140 1.11 -1.59 8.68
N ASP A 141 1.36 -0.45 9.33
CA ASP A 141 1.57 -0.36 10.78
C ASP A 141 0.34 0.28 11.42
N GLY A 142 -0.39 -0.50 12.22
CA GLY A 142 -1.60 -0.04 12.90
C GLY A 142 -2.90 -0.76 12.51
N GLY A 143 -2.79 -1.90 11.87
CA GLY A 143 -3.92 -2.74 11.49
C GLY A 143 -4.57 -2.36 10.15
N ALA A 144 -5.25 -3.33 9.55
CA ALA A 144 -5.83 -3.23 8.22
C ALA A 144 -7.29 -3.71 8.21
N SER A 145 -8.18 -2.93 7.59
CA SER A 145 -9.60 -3.29 7.47
C SER A 145 -10.15 -2.94 6.09
N SER A 146 -10.82 -3.91 5.45
CA SER A 146 -11.38 -3.75 4.10
C SER A 146 -10.30 -3.35 3.08
N ILE A 147 -9.27 -4.18 2.95
CA ILE A 147 -8.12 -3.96 2.10
C ILE A 147 -8.15 -4.95 0.93
N GLU A 148 -7.91 -4.45 -0.26
CA GLU A 148 -7.69 -5.25 -1.45
C GLU A 148 -6.33 -4.91 -2.05
N VAL A 149 -5.51 -5.93 -2.26
CA VAL A 149 -4.18 -5.78 -2.85
C VAL A 149 -4.04 -6.72 -4.04
N LEU A 150 -3.77 -6.15 -5.20
CA LEU A 150 -3.40 -6.89 -6.41
C LEU A 150 -1.88 -6.80 -6.58
N LEU A 151 -1.18 -7.87 -6.27
CA LEU A 151 0.28 -7.92 -6.28
C LEU A 151 0.85 -8.05 -7.71
N PRO A 152 2.04 -7.46 -7.98
CA PRO A 152 2.74 -7.60 -9.26
C PRO A 152 3.43 -8.95 -9.40
N ALA A 153 3.87 -9.26 -10.62
CA ALA A 153 4.98 -10.21 -10.78
C ALA A 153 6.25 -9.63 -10.14
N LEU A 154 7.08 -10.49 -9.59
CA LEU A 154 8.27 -10.07 -8.84
C LEU A 154 9.51 -10.86 -9.24
N THR A 155 10.66 -10.40 -8.77
CA THR A 155 11.92 -11.12 -8.81
C THR A 155 12.49 -11.15 -7.40
N GLY A 156 12.83 -12.33 -6.91
CA GLY A 156 13.34 -12.56 -5.55
C GLY A 156 12.22 -12.69 -4.52
N THR A 157 12.46 -12.24 -3.30
CA THR A 157 11.50 -12.31 -2.19
C THR A 157 10.98 -10.91 -1.85
N VAL A 158 9.66 -10.73 -1.83
CA VAL A 158 9.02 -9.47 -1.41
C VAL A 158 8.23 -9.70 -0.13
N ALA A 159 8.54 -8.88 0.88
CA ALA A 159 7.85 -8.91 2.15
C ALA A 159 6.61 -8.02 2.15
N MET A 160 5.51 -8.56 2.67
CA MET A 160 4.30 -7.81 3.01
C MET A 160 4.00 -7.99 4.50
N VAL A 161 3.94 -6.89 5.26
CA VAL A 161 3.79 -6.95 6.71
C VAL A 161 2.60 -6.12 7.16
N ILE A 162 1.72 -6.71 7.95
CA ILE A 162 0.64 -6.01 8.65
C ILE A 162 0.94 -6.10 10.16
N LEU A 163 1.43 -4.99 10.73
CA LEU A 163 1.69 -4.85 12.16
C LEU A 163 0.38 -4.52 12.87
N GLY A 164 -0.29 -5.53 13.40
CA GLY A 164 -1.59 -5.41 14.03
C GLY A 164 -2.59 -6.40 13.44
N GLY A 165 -3.88 -6.18 13.72
CA GLY A 165 -4.93 -7.07 13.23
C GLY A 165 -5.31 -6.82 11.77
N ALA A 166 -5.78 -7.85 11.10
CA ALA A 166 -6.30 -7.80 9.74
C ALA A 166 -7.78 -8.22 9.72
N SER A 167 -8.64 -7.40 9.11
CA SER A 167 -10.07 -7.72 8.97
C SER A 167 -10.55 -7.40 7.55
N ASN A 168 -11.20 -8.38 6.89
CA ASN A 168 -11.66 -8.26 5.51
C ASN A 168 -10.51 -7.83 4.57
N VAL A 169 -9.43 -8.59 4.56
CA VAL A 169 -8.25 -8.34 3.73
C VAL A 169 -8.16 -9.40 2.64
N ALA A 170 -8.11 -8.95 1.40
CA ALA A 170 -7.94 -9.78 0.22
C ALA A 170 -6.61 -9.44 -0.47
N ILE A 171 -5.75 -10.42 -0.62
CA ILE A 171 -4.46 -10.32 -1.29
C ILE A 171 -4.47 -11.28 -2.47
N CYS A 172 -4.39 -10.73 -3.67
CA CYS A 172 -4.33 -11.49 -4.91
C CYS A 172 -2.93 -11.44 -5.49
N ARG A 173 -2.27 -12.58 -5.63
CA ARG A 173 -0.93 -12.73 -6.24
C ARG A 173 -1.04 -13.22 -7.70
N PRO A 174 -0.01 -12.99 -8.52
CA PRO A 174 0.05 -13.56 -9.86
C PRO A 174 0.09 -15.09 -9.84
N GLU A 175 -0.38 -15.68 -10.91
CA GLU A 175 -0.28 -17.12 -11.15
C GLU A 175 1.18 -17.58 -11.16
N GLY A 176 1.46 -18.75 -10.56
CA GLY A 176 2.79 -19.36 -10.51
C GLY A 176 3.76 -18.68 -9.54
N VAL A 177 3.40 -17.61 -8.86
CA VAL A 177 4.23 -16.96 -7.85
C VAL A 177 3.97 -17.59 -6.48
N ALA A 178 5.00 -18.14 -5.86
CA ALA A 178 4.86 -18.75 -4.54
C ALA A 178 4.57 -17.73 -3.44
N ALA A 179 3.87 -18.15 -2.39
CA ALA A 179 3.60 -17.32 -1.24
C ALA A 179 3.61 -18.10 0.07
N ARG A 180 3.94 -17.40 1.15
CA ARG A 180 3.79 -17.84 2.53
C ARG A 180 2.97 -16.81 3.30
N LEU A 181 2.06 -17.29 4.11
CA LEU A 181 1.26 -16.47 5.01
C LEU A 181 1.48 -16.94 6.44
N ARG A 182 2.00 -16.02 7.26
CA ARG A 182 2.14 -16.21 8.70
C ARG A 182 1.20 -15.26 9.43
N VAL A 183 0.40 -15.80 10.35
CA VAL A 183 -0.45 -15.02 11.25
C VAL A 183 -0.07 -15.41 12.68
N GLU A 184 0.42 -14.45 13.45
CA GLU A 184 0.92 -14.69 14.82
C GLU A 184 -0.21 -14.75 15.85
N GLY A 185 -1.38 -14.17 15.55
CA GLY A 185 -2.57 -14.24 16.39
C GLY A 185 -3.56 -15.32 15.94
N GLY A 186 -4.71 -15.38 16.62
CA GLY A 186 -5.80 -16.25 16.19
C GLY A 186 -6.42 -15.83 14.86
N VAL A 187 -7.00 -16.78 14.16
CA VAL A 187 -7.67 -16.54 12.87
C VAL A 187 -9.12 -16.98 12.91
N THR A 188 -9.94 -16.25 12.17
CA THR A 188 -11.34 -16.63 11.87
C THR A 188 -11.57 -16.40 10.38
N ASN A 189 -12.09 -17.40 9.69
CA ASN A 189 -12.38 -17.33 8.26
C ASN A 189 -11.14 -16.93 7.42
N LEU A 190 -10.11 -17.78 7.47
CA LEU A 190 -8.87 -17.60 6.69
C LEU A 190 -8.95 -18.45 5.42
N ARG A 191 -8.65 -17.85 4.27
CA ARG A 191 -8.47 -18.55 3.01
C ARG A 191 -7.03 -18.37 2.50
N PHE A 192 -6.37 -19.48 2.22
CA PHE A 192 -5.07 -19.50 1.55
C PHE A 192 -5.14 -20.43 0.34
N ASP A 193 -5.18 -19.86 -0.85
CA ASP A 193 -5.47 -20.54 -2.12
C ASP A 193 -6.78 -21.36 -2.03
N ASP A 194 -6.68 -22.68 -2.15
CA ASP A 194 -7.80 -23.63 -2.05
C ASP A 194 -8.13 -24.05 -0.60
N ARG A 195 -7.27 -23.70 0.36
CA ARG A 195 -7.44 -24.07 1.77
C ARG A 195 -8.28 -23.04 2.51
N CYS A 196 -9.33 -23.51 3.18
CA CYS A 196 -10.20 -22.69 4.03
C CYS A 196 -10.09 -23.15 5.48
N ILE A 197 -9.85 -22.21 6.39
CA ILE A 197 -9.73 -22.43 7.82
C ILE A 197 -10.79 -21.60 8.51
N GLY A 198 -11.76 -22.25 9.16
CA GLY A 198 -12.88 -21.58 9.82
C GLY A 198 -12.42 -20.78 11.04
N ALA A 199 -11.68 -21.42 11.94
CA ALA A 199 -11.09 -20.77 13.11
C ALA A 199 -9.86 -21.53 13.62
N ALA A 200 -8.86 -20.80 14.09
CA ALA A 200 -7.73 -21.32 14.85
C ALA A 200 -7.30 -20.29 15.90
N GLY A 201 -7.08 -20.75 17.12
CA GLY A 201 -6.73 -19.88 18.26
C GLY A 201 -5.23 -19.64 18.43
N SER A 202 -4.40 -20.18 17.55
CA SER A 202 -2.94 -20.11 17.64
C SER A 202 -2.33 -19.60 16.34
N GLU A 203 -1.03 -19.37 16.36
CA GLU A 203 -0.23 -19.03 15.20
C GLU A 203 -0.49 -19.96 14.01
N MET A 204 -0.60 -19.36 12.82
CA MET A 204 -0.76 -20.06 11.55
C MET A 204 0.39 -19.74 10.62
N ASP A 205 0.95 -20.79 10.00
CA ASP A 205 2.00 -20.68 8.99
C ASP A 205 1.63 -21.55 7.78
N LEU A 206 1.29 -20.90 6.68
CA LEU A 206 0.80 -21.55 5.47
C LEU A 206 1.69 -21.16 4.28
N GLY A 207 2.21 -22.14 3.57
CA GLY A 207 2.97 -21.94 2.34
C GLY A 207 2.32 -22.61 1.13
N SER A 208 2.51 -22.03 -0.05
CA SER A 208 2.24 -22.71 -1.32
C SER A 208 3.20 -23.90 -1.48
N ARG A 209 2.83 -24.87 -2.33
CA ARG A 209 3.59 -26.15 -2.46
C ARG A 209 5.07 -25.95 -2.75
N ASP A 210 5.39 -24.96 -3.57
CA ASP A 210 6.75 -24.74 -4.07
C ASP A 210 7.48 -23.59 -3.37
N TYR A 211 6.94 -23.09 -2.25
CA TYR A 211 7.47 -21.91 -1.58
C TYR A 211 8.96 -21.99 -1.28
N ASP A 212 9.44 -23.10 -0.72
CA ASP A 212 10.85 -23.27 -0.32
C ASP A 212 11.81 -23.35 -1.50
N ARG A 213 11.32 -23.75 -2.67
CA ARG A 213 12.11 -23.89 -3.90
C ARG A 213 11.99 -22.68 -4.82
N ALA A 214 10.96 -21.88 -4.64
CA ALA A 214 10.70 -20.72 -5.50
C ALA A 214 11.75 -19.63 -5.27
N ALA A 215 12.35 -19.15 -6.35
CA ALA A 215 13.21 -17.97 -6.31
C ALA A 215 12.38 -16.70 -6.11
N ASP A 216 11.20 -16.66 -6.72
CA ASP A 216 10.28 -15.53 -6.73
C ASP A 216 9.09 -15.84 -5.83
N ARG A 217 8.95 -15.09 -4.73
CA ARG A 217 7.95 -15.41 -3.70
C ARG A 217 7.54 -14.21 -2.86
N TYR A 218 6.33 -14.28 -2.33
CA TYR A 218 5.82 -13.36 -1.33
C TYR A 218 5.88 -13.94 0.08
N ASP A 219 6.36 -13.12 1.01
CA ASP A 219 6.36 -13.41 2.45
C ASP A 219 5.36 -12.46 3.14
N VAL A 220 4.20 -12.99 3.52
CA VAL A 220 3.13 -12.19 4.12
C VAL A 220 3.04 -12.51 5.61
N THR A 221 3.18 -11.49 6.45
CA THR A 221 3.10 -11.62 7.91
C THR A 221 2.04 -10.70 8.48
N VAL A 222 1.18 -11.24 9.34
CA VAL A 222 0.21 -10.49 10.16
C VAL A 222 0.54 -10.76 11.62
N THR A 223 1.00 -9.74 12.37
CA THR A 223 1.44 -9.90 13.76
C THR A 223 0.29 -9.95 14.76
N GLY A 224 -0.92 -9.55 14.36
CA GLY A 224 -2.13 -9.66 15.18
C GLY A 224 -3.04 -10.79 14.72
N GLY A 225 -4.26 -10.81 15.26
CA GLY A 225 -5.29 -11.73 14.78
C GLY A 225 -5.82 -11.34 13.40
N ALA A 226 -6.37 -12.34 12.69
CA ALA A 226 -6.98 -12.12 11.39
C ALA A 226 -8.42 -12.61 11.35
N ASN A 227 -9.31 -11.77 10.79
CA ASN A 227 -10.70 -12.13 10.53
C ASN A 227 -11.02 -11.87 9.06
N ASN A 228 -11.50 -12.89 8.37
CA ASN A 228 -11.81 -12.81 6.95
C ASN A 228 -10.61 -12.33 6.12
N LEU A 229 -9.49 -13.07 6.22
CA LEU A 229 -8.26 -12.84 5.48
C LEU A 229 -8.15 -13.84 4.34
N SER A 230 -7.89 -13.36 3.14
CA SER A 230 -7.64 -14.22 1.98
C SER A 230 -6.34 -13.85 1.27
N LEU A 231 -5.53 -14.86 0.99
CA LEU A 231 -4.38 -14.79 0.09
C LEU A 231 -4.56 -15.87 -0.98
N TYR A 232 -4.69 -15.47 -2.23
CA TYR A 232 -5.02 -16.39 -3.31
C TYR A 232 -4.32 -16.03 -4.61
N GLU A 233 -4.17 -17.04 -5.45
CA GLU A 233 -3.61 -16.90 -6.79
C GLU A 233 -4.68 -16.41 -7.76
N ARG A 234 -4.30 -15.50 -8.67
CA ARG A 234 -5.17 -15.09 -9.75
C ARG A 234 -5.18 -16.18 -10.81
N HIS A 235 -6.36 -16.74 -11.07
CA HIS A 235 -6.57 -17.49 -12.29
C HIS A 235 -6.97 -16.48 -13.39
N GLU A 236 -6.14 -16.34 -14.41
CA GLU A 236 -6.59 -15.67 -15.63
C GLU A 236 -7.71 -16.55 -16.21
N MET A 237 -8.92 -16.03 -16.19
CA MET A 237 -9.97 -16.64 -16.99
C MET A 237 -9.53 -16.49 -18.44
N THR A 238 -9.00 -17.58 -18.98
CA THR A 238 -8.74 -17.69 -20.41
C THR A 238 -10.10 -17.50 -21.09
N GLY A 239 -10.33 -16.32 -21.63
CA GLY A 239 -11.51 -16.01 -22.43
C GLY A 239 -11.52 -16.88 -23.66
N SER A 240 -12.23 -18.00 -23.62
CA SER A 240 -12.66 -18.75 -24.79
C SER A 240 -14.03 -19.32 -24.48
N GLU A 241 -15.01 -18.55 -24.86
CA GLU A 241 -16.27 -19.06 -25.42
C GLU A 241 -17.08 -17.86 -25.94
N ALA A 242 -16.54 -17.25 -27.01
CA ALA A 242 -17.38 -16.67 -28.02
C ALA A 242 -17.56 -17.78 -29.05
N SER A 243 -18.58 -18.61 -28.91
CA SER A 243 -18.99 -19.55 -29.94
C SER A 243 -20.47 -19.51 -30.14
N THR A 244 -20.80 -19.10 -31.33
CA THR A 244 -21.96 -19.43 -32.17
C THR A 244 -23.32 -18.93 -31.75
#